data_81fd72da40a13d42e0d6c3fb7872792a
#
_entry.id   81fd72da40a13d42e0d6c3fb7872792a
#
_cell.length_a   1.000
_cell.length_b   1.000
_cell.length_c   1.000
_cell.angle_alpha   90.00
_cell.angle_beta   90.00
_cell.angle_gamma   90.00
#
_symmetry.space_group_name_H-M   'P 1'
#
loop_
_entity.id
_entity.type
_entity.pdbx_description
1 polymer ?
#
loop_
_entity_poly.entity_id
_entity_poly.type
_entity_poly.pdbx_seq_one_letter_code
_entity_poly.pdbx_strand_id
1 'polypeptide(L)'
;CVRHFARLFETEYNGVWDPKVNQAEYAAFYVEPIQGTGGYVIPPMNFFKDLKKVLDQYGILLVVDEIQMGFWRTGKLWSIEHFGVTPDVIVFGKALTNGLNPLSGLWAREELINPTIFPPGSTHSTFNSNPLGTALGLEVIKMGYELDYETSVPKKGAHFLEGLRDLQKRHREIGDVDGLGLALRAEICTDDGFTPNKALLDKMVDIGLAGDLEHNGRKIGLVLDVGGWYKNVITFAPSLEITHEEIDLAIALLDQLLTKAKKG
;
A
#
# COMPACT_ATOMS: atom_id res chain seq x y z
N CYS A 1 11.25 -7.41 -15.09
CA CYS A 1 9.81 -7.23 -15.36
C CYS A 1 9.57 -6.22 -16.49
N VAL A 2 9.98 -4.95 -16.37
CA VAL A 2 9.75 -3.91 -17.41
C VAL A 2 10.33 -4.32 -18.78
N ARG A 3 11.53 -4.91 -18.83
CA ARG A 3 12.12 -5.38 -20.09
C ARG A 3 11.26 -6.45 -20.79
N HIS A 4 10.60 -7.33 -20.06
CA HIS A 4 9.68 -8.31 -20.66
C HIS A 4 8.42 -7.64 -21.20
N PHE A 5 7.88 -6.66 -20.47
CA PHE A 5 6.76 -5.86 -20.94
C PHE A 5 7.09 -5.10 -22.22
N ALA A 6 8.25 -4.42 -22.27
CA ALA A 6 8.72 -3.72 -23.47
C ALA A 6 8.77 -4.61 -24.72
N ARG A 7 9.24 -5.86 -24.57
CA ARG A 7 9.31 -6.81 -25.69
C ARG A 7 7.98 -7.15 -26.35
N LEU A 8 6.84 -6.94 -25.67
CA LEU A 8 5.54 -7.15 -26.27
C LEU A 8 5.29 -6.19 -27.45
N PHE A 9 5.91 -5.01 -27.42
CA PHE A 9 5.75 -3.96 -28.41
C PHE A 9 6.87 -3.97 -29.49
N GLU A 10 7.96 -4.70 -29.26
CA GLU A 10 9.11 -4.74 -30.19
C GLU A 10 8.86 -5.59 -31.43
N THR A 11 7.79 -6.40 -31.43
CA THR A 11 7.48 -7.30 -32.56
C THR A 11 6.04 -7.10 -33.03
N GLU A 12 5.85 -6.88 -34.34
CA GLU A 12 4.53 -6.81 -34.98
C GLU A 12 3.73 -8.12 -34.81
N TYR A 13 4.43 -9.24 -34.66
CA TYR A 13 3.82 -10.55 -34.51
C TYR A 13 2.91 -10.68 -33.27
N ASN A 14 3.18 -9.92 -32.22
CA ASN A 14 2.37 -9.96 -30.99
C ASN A 14 1.04 -9.24 -31.12
N GLY A 15 0.85 -8.37 -32.12
CA GLY A 15 -0.40 -7.64 -32.36
C GLY A 15 -0.75 -6.59 -31.32
N VAL A 16 0.17 -6.29 -30.37
CA VAL A 16 -0.08 -5.29 -29.30
C VAL A 16 0.34 -3.87 -29.67
N TRP A 17 1.02 -3.72 -30.81
CA TRP A 17 1.48 -2.47 -31.39
C TRP A 17 1.28 -2.48 -32.90
N ASP A 18 0.59 -1.46 -33.44
CA ASP A 18 0.48 -1.25 -34.88
C ASP A 18 1.35 -0.06 -35.32
N PRO A 19 2.50 -0.30 -35.95
CA PRO A 19 3.40 0.75 -36.38
C PRO A 19 2.83 1.62 -37.50
N LYS A 20 1.82 1.15 -38.25
CA LYS A 20 1.22 1.90 -39.37
C LYS A 20 0.37 3.08 -38.90
N VAL A 21 -0.30 2.90 -37.75
CA VAL A 21 -1.14 3.93 -37.13
C VAL A 21 -0.53 4.48 -35.85
N ASN A 22 0.66 3.95 -35.46
CA ASN A 22 1.37 4.33 -34.23
C ASN A 22 0.49 4.19 -32.98
N GLN A 23 -0.16 3.04 -32.83
CA GLN A 23 -1.15 2.80 -31.78
C GLN A 23 -0.92 1.47 -31.06
N ALA A 24 -0.96 1.51 -29.74
CA ALA A 24 -0.98 0.31 -28.90
C ALA A 24 -2.42 -0.18 -28.69
N GLU A 25 -2.58 -1.51 -28.56
CA GLU A 25 -3.84 -2.13 -28.13
C GLU A 25 -4.21 -1.77 -26.68
N TYR A 26 -3.23 -1.41 -25.86
CA TYR A 26 -3.45 -1.02 -24.47
C TYR A 26 -3.56 0.49 -24.31
N ALA A 27 -4.67 0.96 -23.78
CA ALA A 27 -4.88 2.39 -23.51
C ALA A 27 -4.14 2.85 -22.22
N ALA A 28 -4.05 1.99 -21.22
CA ALA A 28 -3.48 2.33 -19.93
C ALA A 28 -2.84 1.12 -19.22
N PHE A 29 -1.86 1.41 -18.38
CA PHE A 29 -1.28 0.48 -17.42
C PHE A 29 -1.74 0.89 -16.01
N TYR A 30 -2.57 0.05 -15.39
CA TYR A 30 -3.12 0.29 -14.06
C TYR A 30 -2.31 -0.47 -13.01
N VAL A 31 -1.81 0.21 -11.98
CA VAL A 31 -0.90 -0.38 -11.01
C VAL A 31 -0.95 0.31 -9.65
N GLU A 32 -0.86 -0.47 -8.57
CA GLU A 32 -0.57 0.05 -7.23
C GLU A 32 0.93 0.37 -7.13
N PRO A 33 1.36 1.57 -6.68
CA PRO A 33 2.79 1.87 -6.46
C PRO A 33 3.44 0.93 -5.44
N ILE A 34 2.68 0.51 -4.44
CA ILE A 34 3.01 -0.54 -3.47
C ILE A 34 1.79 -1.46 -3.42
N GLN A 35 1.98 -2.74 -3.69
CA GLN A 35 0.87 -3.69 -3.72
C GLN A 35 0.26 -3.88 -2.33
N GLY A 36 -1.00 -3.49 -2.15
CA GLY A 36 -1.70 -3.56 -0.87
C GLY A 36 -1.99 -4.99 -0.45
N THR A 37 -3.03 -5.61 -1.00
CA THR A 37 -3.44 -6.99 -0.67
C THR A 37 -2.39 -8.04 -1.04
N GLY A 38 -1.47 -7.71 -1.93
CA GLY A 38 -0.30 -8.53 -2.27
C GLY A 38 0.71 -8.69 -1.12
N GLY A 39 0.52 -7.98 0.00
CA GLY A 39 1.37 -8.05 1.19
C GLY A 39 2.39 -6.91 1.28
N TYR A 40 1.98 -5.72 0.89
CA TYR A 40 2.78 -4.48 0.93
C TYR A 40 4.13 -4.63 0.20
N VAL A 41 4.05 -5.13 -1.04
CA VAL A 41 5.24 -5.35 -1.86
C VAL A 41 5.70 -4.04 -2.48
N ILE A 42 6.90 -3.61 -2.10
CA ILE A 42 7.56 -2.41 -2.62
C ILE A 42 8.38 -2.81 -3.85
N PRO A 43 8.13 -2.25 -5.03
CA PRO A 43 8.93 -2.55 -6.20
C PRO A 43 10.32 -1.89 -6.12
N PRO A 44 11.31 -2.35 -6.89
CA PRO A 44 12.60 -1.67 -7.01
C PRO A 44 12.42 -0.20 -7.37
N MET A 45 13.24 0.69 -6.79
CA MET A 45 13.10 2.15 -6.92
C MET A 45 13.15 2.68 -8.37
N ASN A 46 13.77 1.95 -9.28
CA ASN A 46 13.82 2.31 -10.69
C ASN A 46 12.63 1.78 -11.52
N PHE A 47 11.76 0.93 -10.93
CA PHE A 47 10.70 0.23 -11.65
C PHE A 47 9.78 1.21 -12.40
N PHE A 48 9.23 2.21 -11.72
CA PHE A 48 8.29 3.15 -12.33
C PHE A 48 8.96 4.08 -13.35
N LYS A 49 10.21 4.49 -13.12
CA LYS A 49 10.96 5.28 -14.10
C LYS A 49 11.18 4.52 -15.41
N ASP A 50 11.53 3.24 -15.31
CA ASP A 50 11.74 2.41 -16.49
C ASP A 50 10.41 2.05 -17.15
N LEU A 51 9.36 1.77 -16.36
CA LEU A 51 8.02 1.53 -16.87
C LEU A 51 7.49 2.76 -17.64
N LYS A 52 7.55 3.96 -17.05
CA LYS A 52 7.03 5.19 -17.66
C LYS A 52 7.68 5.48 -19.00
N LYS A 53 8.99 5.22 -19.16
CA LYS A 53 9.68 5.35 -20.47
C LYS A 53 9.04 4.49 -21.56
N VAL A 54 8.71 3.24 -21.21
CA VAL A 54 8.07 2.31 -22.15
C VAL A 54 6.64 2.78 -22.45
N LEU A 55 5.87 3.17 -21.44
CA LEU A 55 4.51 3.64 -21.62
C LEU A 55 4.44 4.89 -22.50
N ASP A 56 5.31 5.88 -22.25
CA ASP A 56 5.40 7.10 -23.04
C ASP A 56 5.77 6.83 -24.50
N GLN A 57 6.68 5.90 -24.74
CA GLN A 57 7.09 5.52 -26.09
C GLN A 57 5.91 4.99 -26.93
N TYR A 58 4.97 4.28 -26.30
CA TYR A 58 3.84 3.65 -26.99
C TYR A 58 2.50 4.34 -26.74
N GLY A 59 2.50 5.54 -26.13
CA GLY A 59 1.29 6.34 -25.89
C GLY A 59 0.31 5.70 -24.89
N ILE A 60 0.82 4.87 -23.95
CA ILE A 60 0.04 4.17 -22.93
C ILE A 60 0.01 5.00 -21.67
N LEU A 61 -1.17 5.25 -21.10
CA LEU A 61 -1.33 6.01 -19.86
C LEU A 61 -0.85 5.22 -18.64
N LEU A 62 -0.21 5.90 -17.70
CA LEU A 62 0.10 5.36 -16.37
C LEU A 62 -1.01 5.76 -15.39
N VAL A 63 -1.80 4.79 -14.95
CA VAL A 63 -2.82 4.95 -13.90
C VAL A 63 -2.30 4.33 -12.61
N VAL A 64 -2.17 5.13 -11.56
CA VAL A 64 -1.73 4.62 -10.25
C VAL A 64 -2.88 4.53 -9.27
N ASP A 65 -2.97 3.40 -8.57
CA ASP A 65 -3.92 3.15 -7.52
C ASP A 65 -3.31 3.53 -6.16
N GLU A 66 -3.69 4.69 -5.67
CA GLU A 66 -3.27 5.22 -4.36
C GLU A 66 -4.35 5.04 -3.29
N ILE A 67 -5.36 4.20 -3.55
CA ILE A 67 -6.49 3.99 -2.63
C ILE A 67 -6.01 3.57 -1.24
N GLN A 68 -4.97 2.73 -1.17
CA GLN A 68 -4.44 2.22 0.11
C GLN A 68 -3.20 2.97 0.60
N MET A 69 -2.33 3.40 -0.30
CA MET A 69 -1.00 3.93 0.03
C MET A 69 -0.90 5.45 -0.02
N GLY A 70 -1.92 6.14 -0.54
CA GLY A 70 -2.01 7.59 -0.55
C GLY A 70 -2.23 8.21 0.84
N PHE A 71 -2.34 9.52 0.88
CA PHE A 71 -2.60 10.32 2.08
C PHE A 71 -1.58 10.08 3.20
N TRP A 72 -0.29 10.24 2.87
CA TRP A 72 0.87 10.13 3.78
C TRP A 72 1.09 8.75 4.42
N ARG A 73 0.37 7.70 4.02
CA ARG A 73 0.61 6.35 4.55
C ARG A 73 2.09 5.95 4.48
N THR A 74 2.76 6.35 3.42
CA THR A 74 4.19 6.07 3.19
C THR A 74 5.12 7.24 3.53
N GLY A 75 4.58 8.36 4.07
CA GLY A 75 5.33 9.58 4.35
C GLY A 75 5.36 10.60 3.20
N LYS A 76 4.64 10.33 2.10
CA LYS A 76 4.36 11.29 1.03
C LYS A 76 2.85 11.35 0.80
N LEU A 77 2.33 12.45 0.26
CA LEU A 77 0.91 12.56 -0.05
C LEU A 77 0.49 11.40 -0.96
N TRP A 78 1.28 11.11 -1.99
CA TRP A 78 1.12 9.97 -2.88
C TRP A 78 2.35 9.07 -2.83
N SER A 79 2.14 7.76 -2.72
CA SER A 79 3.25 6.81 -2.65
C SER A 79 4.11 6.77 -3.91
N ILE A 80 3.54 7.10 -5.09
CA ILE A 80 4.27 7.19 -6.35
C ILE A 80 5.38 8.26 -6.33
N GLU A 81 5.29 9.27 -5.46
CA GLU A 81 6.29 10.33 -5.34
C GLU A 81 7.66 9.79 -4.94
N HIS A 82 7.72 8.70 -4.17
CA HIS A 82 9.00 8.04 -3.81
C HIS A 82 9.78 7.58 -5.02
N PHE A 83 9.10 7.25 -6.12
CA PHE A 83 9.72 6.76 -7.34
C PHE A 83 10.08 7.87 -8.34
N GLY A 84 9.72 9.12 -8.03
CA GLY A 84 10.05 10.29 -8.86
C GLY A 84 9.43 10.24 -10.27
N VAL A 85 8.19 9.78 -10.35
CA VAL A 85 7.39 9.67 -11.59
C VAL A 85 6.08 10.39 -11.40
N THR A 86 5.65 11.14 -12.41
CA THR A 86 4.31 11.74 -12.46
C THR A 86 3.41 10.83 -13.28
N PRO A 87 2.34 10.26 -12.69
CA PRO A 87 1.37 9.45 -13.41
C PRO A 87 0.43 10.33 -14.24
N ASP A 88 -0.30 9.69 -15.18
CA ASP A 88 -1.33 10.36 -15.98
C ASP A 88 -2.66 10.44 -15.23
N VAL A 89 -2.94 9.45 -14.38
CA VAL A 89 -4.13 9.37 -13.52
C VAL A 89 -3.75 8.82 -12.15
N ILE A 90 -4.33 9.39 -11.10
CA ILE A 90 -4.27 8.89 -9.72
C ILE A 90 -5.68 8.53 -9.28
N VAL A 91 -5.89 7.31 -8.78
CA VAL A 91 -7.14 6.87 -8.15
C VAL A 91 -6.94 6.82 -6.64
N PHE A 92 -7.88 7.37 -5.86
CA PHE A 92 -7.75 7.49 -4.42
C PHE A 92 -9.08 7.29 -3.68
N GLY A 93 -8.99 6.96 -2.38
CA GLY A 93 -10.16 6.69 -1.53
C GLY A 93 -9.75 6.44 -0.09
N LYS A 94 -10.38 5.51 0.59
CA LYS A 94 -10.09 5.06 1.97
C LYS A 94 -9.75 6.20 2.93
N ALA A 95 -8.45 6.50 3.13
CA ALA A 95 -7.96 7.52 4.05
C ALA A 95 -8.43 8.94 3.72
N LEU A 96 -8.92 9.21 2.49
CA LEU A 96 -9.47 10.50 2.09
C LEU A 96 -10.48 11.07 3.09
N THR A 97 -11.28 10.23 3.73
CA THR A 97 -12.28 10.64 4.72
C THR A 97 -12.06 10.02 6.09
N ASN A 98 -10.89 9.43 6.33
CA ASN A 98 -10.55 8.76 7.59
C ASN A 98 -11.61 7.74 8.06
N GLY A 99 -12.28 7.07 7.12
CA GLY A 99 -13.31 6.06 7.40
C GLY A 99 -14.66 6.60 7.86
N LEU A 100 -14.84 7.91 8.00
CA LEU A 100 -16.07 8.50 8.52
C LEU A 100 -17.21 8.57 7.50
N ASN A 101 -16.88 8.68 6.21
CA ASN A 101 -17.88 8.68 5.13
C ASN A 101 -17.23 8.11 3.85
N PRO A 102 -17.84 7.14 3.15
CA PRO A 102 -17.29 6.61 1.91
C PRO A 102 -17.17 7.69 0.83
N LEU A 103 -15.95 7.96 0.41
CA LEU A 103 -15.65 8.85 -0.71
C LEU A 103 -14.42 8.32 -1.44
N SER A 104 -14.46 8.38 -2.76
CA SER A 104 -13.32 8.12 -3.61
C SER A 104 -13.29 9.16 -4.74
N GLY A 105 -12.17 9.25 -5.40
CA GLY A 105 -12.00 10.15 -6.51
C GLY A 105 -10.86 9.73 -7.42
N LEU A 106 -10.72 10.46 -8.50
CA LEU A 106 -9.56 10.39 -9.37
C LEU A 106 -9.08 11.80 -9.68
N TRP A 107 -7.79 11.92 -9.85
CA TRP A 107 -7.14 13.05 -10.48
C TRP A 107 -6.56 12.59 -11.81
N ALA A 108 -6.67 13.43 -12.84
CA ALA A 108 -6.10 13.17 -14.15
C ALA A 108 -5.60 14.47 -14.75
N ARG A 109 -4.74 14.35 -15.76
CA ARG A 109 -4.34 15.51 -16.57
C ARG A 109 -5.55 16.11 -17.28
N GLU A 110 -5.57 17.44 -17.41
CA GLU A 110 -6.70 18.20 -17.94
C GLU A 110 -7.14 17.71 -19.34
N GLU A 111 -6.19 17.39 -20.21
CA GLU A 111 -6.47 16.92 -21.56
C GLU A 111 -7.23 15.57 -21.59
N LEU A 112 -7.15 14.77 -20.52
CA LEU A 112 -7.85 13.49 -20.42
C LEU A 112 -9.29 13.62 -19.92
N ILE A 113 -9.63 14.73 -19.24
CA ILE A 113 -10.94 14.94 -18.61
C ILE A 113 -11.67 16.18 -19.13
N ASN A 114 -11.27 16.72 -20.26
CA ASN A 114 -11.92 17.89 -20.82
C ASN A 114 -13.37 17.58 -21.28
N PRO A 115 -14.25 18.61 -21.37
CA PRO A 115 -15.67 18.40 -21.67
C PRO A 115 -15.96 17.79 -23.05
N THR A 116 -15.02 17.83 -24.00
CA THR A 116 -15.18 17.16 -25.30
C THR A 116 -15.06 15.64 -25.20
N ILE A 117 -14.27 15.14 -24.24
CA ILE A 117 -14.08 13.71 -23.96
C ILE A 117 -15.09 13.25 -22.90
N PHE A 118 -15.26 14.06 -21.87
CA PHE A 118 -16.19 13.80 -20.75
C PHE A 118 -17.25 14.90 -20.68
N PRO A 119 -18.28 14.88 -21.55
CA PRO A 119 -19.35 15.87 -21.49
C PRO A 119 -20.15 15.75 -20.18
N PRO A 120 -20.86 16.81 -19.75
CA PRO A 120 -21.70 16.77 -18.57
C PRO A 120 -22.61 15.54 -18.55
N GLY A 121 -22.58 14.76 -17.45
CA GLY A 121 -23.38 13.55 -17.29
C GLY A 121 -22.74 12.26 -17.81
N SER A 122 -21.51 12.28 -18.36
CA SER A 122 -20.81 11.06 -18.78
C SER A 122 -20.35 10.19 -17.62
N THR A 123 -20.13 10.76 -16.43
CA THR A 123 -19.81 10.03 -15.21
C THR A 123 -20.69 10.52 -14.08
N HIS A 124 -21.36 9.62 -13.38
CA HIS A 124 -22.14 9.95 -12.20
C HIS A 124 -22.35 8.74 -11.30
N SER A 125 -22.57 9.01 -10.02
CA SER A 125 -23.11 8.06 -9.06
C SER A 125 -24.01 8.82 -8.08
N THR A 126 -24.90 8.11 -7.41
CA THR A 126 -25.87 8.73 -6.47
C THR A 126 -25.17 9.55 -5.39
N PHE A 127 -24.01 9.13 -4.92
CA PHE A 127 -23.31 9.75 -3.80
C PHE A 127 -22.00 10.46 -4.18
N ASN A 128 -21.70 10.62 -5.47
CA ASN A 128 -20.50 11.34 -5.85
C ASN A 128 -20.56 12.80 -5.37
N SER A 129 -19.39 13.36 -5.06
CA SER A 129 -19.25 14.75 -4.60
C SER A 129 -20.18 15.13 -3.44
N ASN A 130 -20.60 14.17 -2.60
CA ASN A 130 -21.50 14.49 -1.50
C ASN A 130 -20.85 15.48 -0.53
N PRO A 131 -21.62 16.49 -0.01
CA PRO A 131 -21.04 17.59 0.78
C PRO A 131 -20.34 17.13 2.06
N LEU A 132 -20.84 16.09 2.72
CA LEU A 132 -20.22 15.54 3.92
C LEU A 132 -18.86 14.92 3.61
N GLY A 133 -18.80 14.04 2.61
CA GLY A 133 -17.55 13.39 2.23
C GLY A 133 -16.49 14.38 1.74
N THR A 134 -16.89 15.38 0.95
CA THR A 134 -15.94 16.40 0.46
C THR A 134 -15.44 17.32 1.57
N ALA A 135 -16.29 17.69 2.54
CA ALA A 135 -15.87 18.45 3.71
C ALA A 135 -14.87 17.66 4.58
N LEU A 136 -15.15 16.37 4.84
CA LEU A 136 -14.24 15.50 5.57
C LEU A 136 -12.91 15.32 4.81
N GLY A 137 -12.96 15.11 3.51
CA GLY A 137 -11.74 14.98 2.69
C GLY A 137 -10.87 16.22 2.74
N LEU A 138 -11.48 17.40 2.70
CA LEU A 138 -10.76 18.67 2.84
C LEU A 138 -10.08 18.79 4.21
N GLU A 139 -10.75 18.43 5.29
CA GLU A 139 -10.16 18.46 6.64
C GLU A 139 -9.04 17.44 6.80
N VAL A 140 -9.17 16.22 6.25
CA VAL A 140 -8.08 15.22 6.27
C VAL A 140 -6.84 15.75 5.57
N ILE A 141 -7.00 16.42 4.42
CA ILE A 141 -5.86 17.01 3.71
C ILE A 141 -5.22 18.14 4.52
N LYS A 142 -6.01 19.03 5.12
CA LYS A 142 -5.49 20.09 5.99
C LYS A 142 -4.72 19.53 7.18
N MET A 143 -5.32 18.56 7.90
CA MET A 143 -4.68 17.90 9.03
C MET A 143 -3.34 17.27 8.65
N GLY A 144 -3.25 16.64 7.48
CA GLY A 144 -2.01 16.01 7.03
C GLY A 144 -0.84 17.00 6.89
N TYR A 145 -1.14 18.22 6.43
CA TYR A 145 -0.14 19.30 6.38
C TYR A 145 0.12 19.93 7.75
N GLU A 146 -0.93 20.20 8.54
CA GLU A 146 -0.82 20.81 9.87
C GLU A 146 -0.04 19.93 10.87
N LEU A 147 -0.23 18.61 10.80
CA LEU A 147 0.44 17.61 11.64
C LEU A 147 1.79 17.14 11.06
N ASP A 148 2.20 17.72 9.94
CA ASP A 148 3.46 17.40 9.26
C ASP A 148 3.70 15.90 9.10
N TYR A 149 2.73 15.20 8.49
CA TYR A 149 2.83 13.75 8.26
C TYR A 149 3.99 13.39 7.32
N GLU A 150 4.44 14.31 6.49
CA GLU A 150 5.60 14.09 5.62
C GLU A 150 6.90 13.89 6.43
N THR A 151 7.00 14.53 7.60
CA THR A 151 8.15 14.37 8.50
C THR A 151 7.89 13.31 9.58
N SER A 152 6.69 13.27 10.17
CA SER A 152 6.41 12.43 11.34
C SER A 152 6.24 10.95 10.97
N VAL A 153 5.56 10.64 9.86
CA VAL A 153 5.30 9.26 9.42
C VAL A 153 6.58 8.49 9.09
N PRO A 154 7.56 9.03 8.34
CA PRO A 154 8.82 8.32 8.12
C PRO A 154 9.59 8.01 9.40
N LYS A 155 9.57 8.91 10.40
CA LYS A 155 10.25 8.68 11.68
C LYS A 155 9.61 7.54 12.47
N LYS A 156 8.27 7.56 12.59
CA LYS A 156 7.50 6.49 13.25
C LYS A 156 7.68 5.16 12.50
N GLY A 157 7.65 5.20 11.17
CA GLY A 157 7.86 4.02 10.34
C GLY A 157 9.24 3.42 10.47
N ALA A 158 10.29 4.23 10.54
CA ALA A 158 11.66 3.75 10.77
C ALA A 158 11.79 3.07 12.13
N HIS A 159 11.23 3.64 13.20
CA HIS A 159 11.22 3.05 14.53
C HIS A 159 10.48 1.70 14.54
N PHE A 160 9.30 1.62 13.92
CA PHE A 160 8.54 0.38 13.83
C PHE A 160 9.30 -0.70 13.02
N LEU A 161 9.87 -0.31 11.88
CA LEU A 161 10.64 -1.22 11.03
C LEU A 161 11.88 -1.77 11.75
N GLU A 162 12.56 -0.96 12.54
CA GLU A 162 13.67 -1.39 13.40
C GLU A 162 13.21 -2.44 14.41
N GLY A 163 12.11 -2.20 15.12
CA GLY A 163 11.52 -3.16 16.05
C GLY A 163 11.13 -4.48 15.38
N LEU A 164 10.54 -4.45 14.18
CA LEU A 164 10.22 -5.65 13.42
C LEU A 164 11.48 -6.41 12.98
N ARG A 165 12.54 -5.71 12.57
CA ARG A 165 13.84 -6.33 12.23
C ARG A 165 14.52 -6.96 13.45
N ASP A 166 14.34 -6.39 14.65
CA ASP A 166 14.85 -6.99 15.88
C ASP A 166 14.05 -8.24 16.26
N LEU A 167 12.73 -8.28 16.01
CA LEU A 167 11.94 -9.51 16.10
C LEU A 167 12.44 -10.57 15.12
N GLN A 168 12.71 -10.22 13.88
CA GLN A 168 13.24 -11.11 12.84
C GLN A 168 14.56 -11.78 13.26
N LYS A 169 15.46 -11.04 13.92
CA LYS A 169 16.72 -11.60 14.45
C LYS A 169 16.49 -12.67 15.52
N ARG A 170 15.40 -12.56 16.29
CA ARG A 170 15.05 -13.46 17.39
C ARG A 170 14.16 -14.64 16.98
N HIS A 171 13.41 -14.48 15.90
CA HIS A 171 12.44 -15.45 15.39
C HIS A 171 12.71 -15.75 13.92
N ARG A 172 13.22 -16.94 13.63
CA ARG A 172 13.53 -17.38 12.25
C ARG A 172 12.28 -17.52 11.37
N GLU A 173 11.12 -17.64 12.01
CA GLU A 173 9.82 -17.70 11.34
C GLU A 173 9.38 -16.35 10.74
N ILE A 174 10.08 -15.26 11.03
CA ILE A 174 9.94 -13.99 10.32
C ILE A 174 10.94 -14.01 9.15
N GLY A 175 10.47 -14.39 7.96
CA GLY A 175 11.33 -14.55 6.78
C GLY A 175 11.78 -13.23 6.16
N ASP A 176 10.85 -12.27 6.03
CA ASP A 176 11.15 -10.96 5.49
C ASP A 176 10.39 -9.85 6.24
N VAL A 177 11.04 -8.70 6.36
CA VAL A 177 10.49 -7.49 6.96
C VAL A 177 10.85 -6.31 6.07
N ASP A 178 9.84 -5.60 5.59
CA ASP A 178 10.03 -4.43 4.74
C ASP A 178 8.93 -3.39 5.00
N GLY A 179 9.10 -2.19 4.47
CA GLY A 179 8.09 -1.14 4.62
C GLY A 179 8.57 0.23 4.21
N LEU A 180 7.61 1.13 4.05
CA LEU A 180 7.83 2.53 3.72
C LEU A 180 6.84 3.39 4.51
N GLY A 181 7.35 4.31 5.33
CA GLY A 181 6.52 5.03 6.28
C GLY A 181 5.80 4.07 7.23
N LEU A 182 4.49 4.24 7.40
CA LEU A 182 3.63 3.36 8.20
C LEU A 182 2.85 2.33 7.35
N ALA A 183 3.37 1.98 6.19
CA ALA A 183 3.00 0.80 5.43
C ALA A 183 4.10 -0.25 5.56
N LEU A 184 3.97 -1.17 6.53
CA LEU A 184 5.02 -2.13 6.89
C LEU A 184 4.50 -3.57 6.76
N ARG A 185 5.41 -4.52 6.61
CA ARG A 185 5.07 -5.94 6.51
C ARG A 185 6.04 -6.82 7.28
N ALA A 186 5.54 -7.98 7.72
CA ALA A 186 6.37 -9.09 8.19
C ALA A 186 5.84 -10.39 7.58
N GLU A 187 6.69 -11.13 6.90
CA GLU A 187 6.33 -12.40 6.27
C GLU A 187 6.58 -13.55 7.24
N ILE A 188 5.54 -14.36 7.49
CA ILE A 188 5.60 -15.51 8.39
C ILE A 188 5.92 -16.77 7.59
N CYS A 189 7.03 -17.41 7.94
CA CYS A 189 7.58 -18.58 7.28
C CYS A 189 7.72 -19.74 8.25
N THR A 190 8.13 -20.90 7.73
CA THR A 190 8.63 -21.99 8.56
C THR A 190 9.99 -21.60 9.15
N ASP A 191 10.57 -22.44 9.99
CA ASP A 191 11.89 -22.20 10.62
C ASP A 191 13.06 -22.12 9.61
N ASP A 192 12.81 -22.43 8.33
CA ASP A 192 13.75 -22.21 7.25
C ASP A 192 13.87 -20.72 6.85
N GLY A 193 12.92 -19.88 7.31
CA GLY A 193 12.87 -18.44 7.04
C GLY A 193 12.44 -18.09 5.60
N PHE A 194 11.89 -19.05 4.86
CA PHE A 194 11.57 -18.87 3.45
C PHE A 194 10.21 -19.46 3.04
N THR A 195 9.89 -20.68 3.48
CA THR A 195 8.63 -21.35 3.10
C THR A 195 7.43 -20.71 3.80
N PRO A 196 6.40 -20.20 3.08
CA PRO A 196 5.24 -19.57 3.68
C PRO A 196 4.54 -20.43 4.72
N ASN A 197 4.22 -19.87 5.90
CA ASN A 197 3.57 -20.58 6.99
C ASN A 197 2.26 -19.91 7.41
N LYS A 198 1.23 -20.10 6.58
CA LYS A 198 -0.13 -19.61 6.89
C LYS A 198 -0.66 -20.18 8.21
N ALA A 199 -0.41 -21.46 8.49
CA ALA A 199 -0.95 -22.11 9.66
C ALA A 199 -0.42 -21.47 10.97
N LEU A 200 0.84 -21.06 11.00
CA LEU A 200 1.40 -20.32 12.13
C LEU A 200 0.76 -18.93 12.26
N LEU A 201 0.57 -18.23 11.13
CA LEU A 201 -0.08 -16.91 11.15
C LEU A 201 -1.54 -17.01 11.60
N ASP A 202 -2.30 -18.01 11.15
CA ASP A 202 -3.69 -18.22 11.61
C ASP A 202 -3.73 -18.39 13.14
N LYS A 203 -2.82 -19.20 13.72
CA LYS A 203 -2.70 -19.34 15.18
C LYS A 203 -2.37 -18.00 15.87
N MET A 204 -1.48 -17.20 15.28
CA MET A 204 -1.18 -15.86 15.82
C MET A 204 -2.42 -14.97 15.82
N VAL A 205 -3.21 -14.98 14.75
CA VAL A 205 -4.49 -14.24 14.67
C VAL A 205 -5.44 -14.69 15.77
N ASP A 206 -5.64 -16.01 15.95
CA ASP A 206 -6.54 -16.55 16.96
C ASP A 206 -6.11 -16.17 18.39
N ILE A 207 -4.83 -16.26 18.70
CA ILE A 207 -4.28 -15.87 20.02
C ILE A 207 -4.43 -14.34 20.22
N GLY A 208 -4.20 -13.54 19.18
CA GLY A 208 -4.37 -12.10 19.25
C GLY A 208 -5.83 -11.69 19.54
N LEU A 209 -6.79 -12.35 18.86
CA LEU A 209 -8.22 -12.11 19.05
C LEU A 209 -8.73 -12.61 20.41
N ALA A 210 -8.13 -13.66 20.98
CA ALA A 210 -8.50 -14.17 22.31
C ALA A 210 -8.23 -13.16 23.44
N GLY A 211 -7.36 -12.18 23.23
CA GLY A 211 -7.11 -11.12 24.21
C GLY A 211 -6.31 -11.56 25.44
N ASP A 212 -5.57 -12.65 25.34
CA ASP A 212 -4.83 -13.25 26.46
C ASP A 212 -3.32 -12.91 26.47
N LEU A 213 -2.91 -11.85 25.75
CA LEU A 213 -1.55 -11.32 25.83
C LEU A 213 -1.42 -10.46 27.09
N GLU A 214 -0.24 -10.45 27.68
CA GLU A 214 -0.03 -9.72 28.94
C GLU A 214 0.88 -8.52 28.76
N HIS A 215 0.43 -7.37 29.25
CA HIS A 215 1.25 -6.17 29.34
C HIS A 215 0.92 -5.40 30.62
N ASN A 216 1.94 -5.16 31.48
CA ASN A 216 1.80 -4.41 32.72
C ASN A 216 0.65 -4.92 33.62
N GLY A 217 0.50 -6.24 33.73
CA GLY A 217 -0.53 -6.91 34.55
C GLY A 217 -1.95 -6.83 33.96
N ARG A 218 -2.10 -6.41 32.71
CA ARG A 218 -3.37 -6.39 32.01
C ARG A 218 -3.37 -7.38 30.85
N LYS A 219 -4.53 -7.99 30.58
CA LYS A 219 -4.75 -8.78 29.38
C LYS A 219 -5.12 -7.87 28.22
N ILE A 220 -4.47 -8.06 27.09
CA ILE A 220 -4.62 -7.26 25.86
C ILE A 220 -4.72 -8.19 24.66
N GLY A 221 -5.53 -7.81 23.67
CA GLY A 221 -5.54 -8.43 22.35
C GLY A 221 -4.70 -7.64 21.35
N LEU A 222 -4.34 -8.29 20.25
CA LEU A 222 -3.74 -7.64 19.08
C LEU A 222 -4.40 -8.17 17.83
N VAL A 223 -5.10 -7.29 17.12
CA VAL A 223 -5.72 -7.61 15.83
C VAL A 223 -4.66 -7.49 14.74
N LEU A 224 -4.49 -8.56 13.97
CA LEU A 224 -3.56 -8.60 12.85
C LEU A 224 -4.35 -8.55 11.53
N ASP A 225 -3.86 -7.76 10.58
CA ASP A 225 -4.30 -7.82 9.18
C ASP A 225 -3.41 -8.79 8.40
N VAL A 226 -4.02 -9.62 7.55
CA VAL A 226 -3.36 -10.70 6.83
C VAL A 226 -3.44 -10.47 5.33
N GLY A 227 -2.29 -10.28 4.71
CA GLY A 227 -2.10 -10.11 3.29
C GLY A 227 -1.24 -11.21 2.64
N GLY A 228 -0.78 -10.91 1.44
CA GLY A 228 0.08 -11.80 0.66
C GLY A 228 -0.67 -12.89 -0.10
N TRP A 229 -0.04 -13.38 -1.15
CA TRP A 229 -0.61 -14.44 -2.00
C TRP A 229 -0.88 -15.73 -1.21
N TYR A 230 0.05 -16.09 -0.33
CA TYR A 230 -0.04 -17.29 0.50
C TYR A 230 -0.71 -17.05 1.87
N LYS A 231 -1.25 -15.84 2.10
CA LYS A 231 -1.87 -15.45 3.39
C LYS A 231 -0.95 -15.68 4.60
N ASN A 232 0.32 -15.36 4.41
CA ASN A 232 1.37 -15.51 5.42
C ASN A 232 2.07 -14.19 5.76
N VAL A 233 1.53 -13.06 5.31
CA VAL A 233 2.10 -11.72 5.54
C VAL A 233 1.23 -10.95 6.54
N ILE A 234 1.83 -10.47 7.62
CA ILE A 234 1.21 -9.47 8.48
C ILE A 234 1.43 -8.11 7.81
N THR A 235 0.35 -7.38 7.54
CA THR A 235 0.39 -6.02 7.01
C THR A 235 0.07 -5.02 8.11
N PHE A 236 0.95 -4.03 8.30
CA PHE A 236 0.80 -3.01 9.35
C PHE A 236 0.46 -1.67 8.72
N ALA A 237 -0.74 -1.18 9.03
CA ALA A 237 -1.20 0.15 8.63
C ALA A 237 -1.88 0.85 9.82
N PRO A 238 -1.14 1.13 10.90
CA PRO A 238 -1.70 1.77 12.08
C PRO A 238 -2.14 3.21 11.79
N SER A 239 -2.79 3.86 12.77
CA SER A 239 -3.04 5.30 12.72
C SER A 239 -1.74 6.05 12.42
N LEU A 240 -1.81 7.12 11.61
CA LEU A 240 -0.65 8.01 11.41
C LEU A 240 -0.26 8.74 12.70
N GLU A 241 -1.18 8.81 13.66
CA GLU A 241 -0.95 9.39 15.00
C GLU A 241 -0.42 8.38 16.03
N ILE A 242 -0.16 7.13 15.63
CA ILE A 242 0.46 6.14 16.53
C ILE A 242 1.70 6.74 17.23
N THR A 243 1.84 6.51 18.53
CA THR A 243 3.00 6.95 19.30
C THR A 243 4.13 5.92 19.27
N HIS A 244 5.34 6.33 19.68
CA HIS A 244 6.46 5.38 19.80
C HIS A 244 6.18 4.31 20.88
N GLU A 245 5.54 4.70 21.98
CA GLU A 245 5.15 3.76 23.06
C GLU A 245 4.13 2.72 22.57
N GLU A 246 3.18 3.12 21.73
CA GLU A 246 2.23 2.19 21.11
C GLU A 246 2.91 1.26 20.10
N ILE A 247 3.91 1.75 19.36
CA ILE A 247 4.74 0.93 18.47
C ILE A 247 5.53 -0.10 19.29
N ASP A 248 6.18 0.32 20.38
CA ASP A 248 6.94 -0.57 21.26
C ASP A 248 6.03 -1.63 21.89
N LEU A 249 4.82 -1.24 22.30
CA LEU A 249 3.80 -2.18 22.78
C LEU A 249 3.42 -3.20 21.70
N ALA A 250 3.17 -2.75 20.47
CA ALA A 250 2.82 -3.64 19.35
C ALA A 250 3.94 -4.66 19.09
N ILE A 251 5.21 -4.23 19.10
CA ILE A 251 6.38 -5.11 18.95
C ILE A 251 6.44 -6.15 20.10
N ALA A 252 6.23 -5.72 21.35
CA ALA A 252 6.23 -6.63 22.49
C ALA A 252 5.09 -7.66 22.44
N LEU A 253 3.91 -7.24 21.98
CA LEU A 253 2.77 -8.14 21.79
C LEU A 253 2.99 -9.13 20.63
N LEU A 254 3.61 -8.71 19.53
CA LEU A 254 3.98 -9.59 18.42
C LEU A 254 4.97 -10.66 18.84
N ASP A 255 5.95 -10.32 19.68
CA ASP A 255 6.90 -11.27 20.26
C ASP A 255 6.19 -12.36 21.10
N GLN A 256 5.25 -11.93 21.94
CA GLN A 256 4.43 -12.85 22.72
C GLN A 256 3.55 -13.74 21.83
N LEU A 257 2.89 -13.17 20.82
CA LEU A 257 2.06 -13.89 19.87
C LEU A 257 2.84 -15.02 19.21
N LEU A 258 3.98 -14.68 18.60
CA LEU A 258 4.80 -15.65 17.90
C LEU A 258 5.34 -16.73 18.85
N THR A 259 5.78 -16.32 20.04
CA THR A 259 6.26 -17.27 21.06
C THR A 259 5.17 -18.24 21.51
N LYS A 260 3.93 -17.77 21.73
CA LYS A 260 2.78 -18.60 22.10
C LYS A 260 2.34 -19.52 20.97
N ALA A 261 2.26 -19.00 19.73
CA ALA A 261 1.81 -19.74 18.57
C ALA A 261 2.76 -20.92 18.21
N LYS A 262 4.04 -20.80 18.51
CA LYS A 262 5.05 -21.85 18.31
C LYS A 262 4.96 -22.99 19.34
N LYS A 263 4.42 -22.74 20.53
CA LYS A 263 4.34 -23.74 21.63
C LYS A 263 3.09 -24.63 21.57
N GLY A 264 2.08 -24.20 20.85
CA GLY A 264 0.81 -24.93 20.67
C GLY A 264 0.71 -25.49 19.26
#